data_9ad45af88fc1980e7aeeaf48c061c88f
#
_entry.id   9ad45af88fc1980e7aeeaf48c061c88f
#
_cell.length_a   1.000
_cell.length_b   1.000
_cell.length_c   1.000
_cell.angle_alpha   90.00
_cell.angle_beta   90.00
_cell.angle_gamma   90.00
#
_symmetry.space_group_name_H-M   'P 1'
#
loop_
_entity.id
_entity.type
_entity.pdbx_description
1 polymer ?
#
loop_
_entity_poly.entity_id
_entity_poly.type
_entity_poly.pdbx_seq_one_letter_code
_entity_poly.pdbx_strand_id
1 'polypeptide(L)'
;MLASHPREENQMKLKLAFAMLLGAALGIGANEMLHAQAKPPAYLISDITITNEAAYKEWADRIVPTFAQFGAKFLVRGGQTIAIGADEPPKRTTLIVFDSLDKAKAWNESEAVKPARSLPDRGAKIRSWVVEGAQ
;
A
#
# COMPACT_ATOMS: atom_id res chain seq x y z
N MET A 1 46.15 -29.43 42.58
CA MET A 1 46.08 -28.02 42.20
C MET A 1 46.20 -27.92 40.68
N LEU A 2 45.06 -27.79 40.00
CA LEU A 2 45.07 -27.68 38.54
C LEU A 2 45.23 -26.21 38.16
N ALA A 3 46.40 -25.87 37.63
CA ALA A 3 46.64 -24.55 37.11
C ALA A 3 45.84 -24.40 35.80
N SER A 4 44.80 -23.58 35.82
CA SER A 4 44.08 -23.17 34.62
C SER A 4 45.04 -22.44 33.69
N HIS A 5 45.23 -22.96 32.48
CA HIS A 5 46.14 -22.37 31.47
C HIS A 5 45.53 -21.05 30.97
N PRO A 6 46.15 -19.90 31.21
CA PRO A 6 45.63 -18.59 30.76
C PRO A 6 45.49 -18.47 29.25
N ARG A 7 46.06 -19.37 28.51
CA ARG A 7 45.98 -19.45 27.03
C ARG A 7 44.61 -19.91 26.53
N GLU A 8 43.97 -20.84 27.21
CA GLU A 8 42.67 -21.37 26.78
C GLU A 8 41.53 -20.39 27.09
N GLU A 9 41.62 -19.69 28.21
CA GLU A 9 40.60 -18.67 28.57
C GLU A 9 40.64 -17.48 27.62
N ASN A 10 41.79 -17.03 27.16
CA ASN A 10 41.91 -15.99 26.18
C ASN A 10 41.46 -16.41 24.78
N GLN A 11 41.67 -17.66 24.40
CA GLN A 11 41.20 -18.21 23.15
C GLN A 11 39.64 -18.30 23.11
N MET A 12 39.05 -18.65 24.24
CA MET A 12 37.59 -18.76 24.36
C MET A 12 36.93 -17.38 24.33
N LYS A 13 37.52 -16.38 25.02
CA LYS A 13 37.04 -14.99 24.98
C LYS A 13 37.14 -14.37 23.58
N LEU A 14 38.22 -14.69 22.83
CA LEU A 14 38.42 -14.22 21.45
C LEU A 14 37.40 -14.86 20.49
N LYS A 15 37.10 -16.15 20.64
CA LYS A 15 36.09 -16.85 19.82
C LYS A 15 34.68 -16.32 20.08
N LEU A 16 34.34 -16.03 21.33
CA LEU A 16 33.06 -15.41 21.72
C LEU A 16 32.92 -13.99 21.18
N ALA A 17 33.96 -13.18 21.23
CA ALA A 17 33.99 -11.84 20.69
C ALA A 17 33.82 -11.83 19.16
N PHE A 18 34.46 -12.79 18.47
CA PHE A 18 34.34 -12.95 17.01
C PHE A 18 32.90 -13.42 16.60
N ALA A 19 32.29 -14.31 17.38
CA ALA A 19 30.93 -14.78 17.14
C ALA A 19 29.90 -13.67 17.36
N MET A 20 30.08 -12.79 18.35
CA MET A 20 29.22 -11.64 18.59
C MET A 20 29.34 -10.57 17.50
N LEU A 21 30.54 -10.32 16.96
CA LEU A 21 30.74 -9.40 15.85
C LEU A 21 30.12 -9.89 14.55
N LEU A 22 30.20 -11.19 14.26
CA LEU A 22 29.52 -11.79 13.10
C LEU A 22 28.00 -11.75 13.22
N GLY A 23 27.45 -11.98 14.43
CA GLY A 23 26.00 -11.92 14.68
C GLY A 23 25.43 -10.50 14.53
N ALA A 24 26.16 -9.48 14.96
CA ALA A 24 25.77 -8.08 14.82
C ALA A 24 25.77 -7.61 13.35
N ALA A 25 26.77 -8.04 12.57
CA ALA A 25 26.86 -7.69 11.15
C ALA A 25 25.73 -8.33 10.31
N LEU A 26 25.31 -9.55 10.63
CA LEU A 26 24.20 -10.22 9.96
C LEU A 26 22.85 -9.64 10.35
N GLY A 27 22.69 -9.14 11.58
CA GLY A 27 21.45 -8.54 12.06
C GLY A 27 21.14 -7.18 11.43
N ILE A 28 22.14 -6.35 11.19
CA ILE A 28 21.98 -5.02 10.60
C ILE A 28 21.65 -5.14 9.10
N GLY A 29 22.32 -6.03 8.38
CA GLY A 29 22.07 -6.25 6.95
C GLY A 29 20.69 -6.84 6.64
N ALA A 30 20.15 -7.70 7.50
CA ALA A 30 18.84 -8.29 7.31
C ALA A 30 17.69 -7.27 7.47
N ASN A 31 17.87 -6.29 8.38
CA ASN A 31 16.85 -5.26 8.60
C ASN A 31 16.83 -4.23 7.47
N GLU A 32 17.98 -3.87 6.91
CA GLU A 32 18.03 -3.00 5.73
C GLU A 32 17.53 -3.68 4.46
N MET A 33 17.77 -4.99 4.29
CA MET A 33 17.23 -5.76 3.17
C MET A 33 15.69 -5.88 3.22
N LEU A 34 15.08 -5.99 4.41
CA LEU A 34 13.64 -6.01 4.58
C LEU A 34 13.00 -4.65 4.25
N HIS A 35 13.66 -3.55 4.57
CA HIS A 35 13.18 -2.21 4.22
C HIS A 35 13.39 -1.87 2.73
N ALA A 36 14.47 -2.35 2.12
CA ALA A 36 14.75 -2.16 0.69
C ALA A 36 13.80 -2.95 -0.24
N GLN A 37 13.05 -3.94 0.28
CA GLN A 37 12.09 -4.74 -0.49
C GLN A 37 10.63 -4.25 -0.35
N ALA A 38 10.32 -3.34 0.57
CA ALA A 38 8.98 -2.78 0.72
C ALA A 38 8.70 -1.81 -0.44
N LYS A 39 7.80 -2.21 -1.35
CA LYS A 39 7.31 -1.32 -2.39
C LYS A 39 6.46 -0.21 -1.77
N PRO A 40 6.55 1.03 -2.28
CA PRO A 40 5.68 2.09 -1.81
C PRO A 40 4.21 1.77 -2.11
N PRO A 41 3.28 2.23 -1.27
CA PRO A 41 1.86 2.09 -1.54
C PRO A 41 1.47 2.85 -2.79
N ALA A 42 0.33 2.52 -3.38
CA ALA A 42 -0.26 3.26 -4.47
C ALA A 42 -1.66 3.73 -4.13
N TYR A 43 -2.00 4.92 -4.54
CA TYR A 43 -3.25 5.58 -4.23
C TYR A 43 -4.09 5.77 -5.49
N LEU A 44 -5.28 5.18 -5.52
CA LEU A 44 -6.30 5.47 -6.51
C LEU A 44 -7.12 6.67 -6.00
N ILE A 45 -7.03 7.76 -6.73
CA ILE A 45 -7.74 9.00 -6.44
C ILE A 45 -8.85 9.15 -7.47
N SER A 46 -10.06 9.49 -7.04
CA SER A 46 -11.17 9.72 -7.96
C SER A 46 -11.95 10.97 -7.59
N ASP A 47 -12.19 11.80 -8.60
CA ASP A 47 -13.16 12.88 -8.57
C ASP A 47 -14.47 12.39 -9.18
N ILE A 48 -15.56 12.54 -8.46
CA ILE A 48 -16.85 11.97 -8.84
C ILE A 48 -17.91 13.07 -8.82
N THR A 49 -18.65 13.21 -9.92
CA THR A 49 -19.88 14.00 -10.01
C THR A 49 -21.02 13.08 -10.35
N ILE A 50 -21.89 12.78 -9.38
CA ILE A 50 -23.03 11.89 -9.56
C ILE A 50 -24.08 12.63 -10.39
N THR A 51 -24.57 11.98 -11.44
CA THR A 51 -25.60 12.47 -12.36
C THR A 51 -26.90 11.69 -12.27
N ASN A 52 -26.83 10.43 -11.81
CA ASN A 52 -27.95 9.55 -11.55
C ASN A 52 -27.64 8.63 -10.35
N GLU A 53 -28.27 8.88 -9.23
CA GLU A 53 -27.99 8.17 -7.97
C GLU A 53 -28.24 6.66 -8.06
N ALA A 54 -29.31 6.23 -8.75
CA ALA A 54 -29.65 4.80 -8.87
C ALA A 54 -28.62 4.05 -9.70
N ALA A 55 -28.23 4.59 -10.85
CA ALA A 55 -27.21 4.02 -11.70
C ALA A 55 -25.82 4.03 -11.03
N TYR A 56 -25.49 5.10 -10.30
CA TYR A 56 -24.25 5.17 -9.53
C TYR A 56 -24.21 4.13 -8.41
N LYS A 57 -25.32 3.93 -7.72
CA LYS A 57 -25.42 2.88 -6.69
C LYS A 57 -25.18 1.50 -7.29
N GLU A 58 -25.81 1.18 -8.42
CA GLU A 58 -25.62 -0.10 -9.11
C GLU A 58 -24.15 -0.31 -9.51
N TRP A 59 -23.50 0.70 -10.05
CA TRP A 59 -22.10 0.66 -10.39
C TRP A 59 -21.23 0.47 -9.14
N ALA A 60 -21.49 1.23 -8.07
CA ALA A 60 -20.75 1.15 -6.82
C ALA A 60 -20.87 -0.23 -6.15
N ASP A 61 -22.08 -0.82 -6.16
CA ASP A 61 -22.32 -2.16 -5.60
C ASP A 61 -21.50 -3.24 -6.32
N ARG A 62 -21.11 -3.02 -7.59
CA ARG A 62 -20.27 -3.93 -8.36
C ARG A 62 -18.77 -3.67 -8.22
N ILE A 63 -18.35 -2.41 -8.17
CA ILE A 63 -16.92 -2.06 -8.15
C ILE A 63 -16.31 -2.12 -6.74
N VAL A 64 -17.05 -1.68 -5.72
CA VAL A 64 -16.53 -1.57 -4.35
C VAL A 64 -16.03 -2.89 -3.77
N PRO A 65 -16.74 -4.03 -3.91
CA PRO A 65 -16.25 -5.30 -3.37
C PRO A 65 -14.94 -5.76 -4.01
N THR A 66 -14.63 -5.31 -5.23
CA THR A 66 -13.41 -5.73 -5.94
C THR A 66 -12.15 -5.20 -5.29
N PHE A 67 -12.20 -4.08 -4.59
CA PHE A 67 -11.04 -3.50 -3.93
C PHE A 67 -10.47 -4.41 -2.86
N ALA A 68 -11.32 -4.97 -2.01
CA ALA A 68 -10.90 -5.88 -0.93
C ALA A 68 -10.23 -7.15 -1.47
N GLN A 69 -10.62 -7.64 -2.65
CA GLN A 69 -10.01 -8.80 -3.29
C GLN A 69 -8.52 -8.57 -3.64
N PHE A 70 -8.12 -7.32 -3.81
CA PHE A 70 -6.74 -6.91 -4.11
C PHE A 70 -6.04 -6.25 -2.92
N GLY A 71 -6.59 -6.41 -1.70
CA GLY A 71 -6.02 -5.88 -0.47
C GLY A 71 -6.14 -4.36 -0.33
N ALA A 72 -6.94 -3.72 -1.19
CA ALA A 72 -7.10 -2.27 -1.17
C ALA A 72 -8.13 -1.82 -0.12
N LYS A 73 -7.93 -0.62 0.40
CA LYS A 73 -8.76 -0.02 1.46
C LYS A 73 -9.12 1.41 1.12
N PHE A 74 -10.35 1.82 1.47
CA PHE A 74 -10.73 3.23 1.44
C PHE A 74 -10.04 4.00 2.56
N LEU A 75 -9.38 5.09 2.21
CA LEU A 75 -8.90 6.13 3.13
C LEU A 75 -9.85 7.32 3.16
N VAL A 76 -10.45 7.66 2.00
CA VAL A 76 -11.50 8.66 1.88
C VAL A 76 -12.61 8.07 1.01
N ARG A 77 -13.85 8.19 1.45
CA ARG A 77 -15.02 7.70 0.71
C ARG A 77 -16.14 8.76 0.69
N GLY A 78 -15.88 9.84 -0.04
CA GLY A 78 -16.68 11.03 0.10
C GLY A 78 -16.47 11.66 1.48
N GLY A 79 -16.96 12.79 1.70
CA GLY A 79 -16.78 13.54 2.93
C GLY A 79 -16.88 15.02 2.63
N GLN A 80 -16.92 15.83 3.67
CA GLN A 80 -16.93 17.26 3.50
C GLN A 80 -15.60 17.73 2.91
N THR A 81 -15.68 18.57 1.88
CA THR A 81 -14.53 19.23 1.26
C THR A 81 -14.60 20.72 1.48
N ILE A 82 -13.44 21.35 1.62
CA ILE A 82 -13.29 22.80 1.67
C ILE A 82 -12.28 23.23 0.60
N ALA A 83 -12.54 24.35 -0.07
CA ALA A 83 -11.58 24.94 -0.98
C ALA A 83 -10.46 25.63 -0.19
N ILE A 84 -9.21 25.41 -0.60
CA ILE A 84 -8.04 26.12 -0.06
C ILE A 84 -7.58 27.18 -1.05
N GLY A 85 -7.73 26.91 -2.35
CA GLY A 85 -7.42 27.84 -3.44
C GLY A 85 -8.67 28.49 -4.04
N ALA A 86 -8.50 29.08 -5.22
CA ALA A 86 -9.56 29.76 -5.95
C ALA A 86 -10.54 28.79 -6.66
N ASP A 87 -10.10 27.57 -6.92
CA ASP A 87 -10.91 26.58 -7.65
C ASP A 87 -11.91 25.86 -6.73
N GLU A 88 -13.07 25.55 -7.25
CA GLU A 88 -14.08 24.75 -6.55
C GLU A 88 -13.57 23.32 -6.39
N PRO A 89 -13.63 22.73 -5.17
CA PRO A 89 -13.19 21.36 -4.96
C PRO A 89 -14.15 20.35 -5.64
N PRO A 90 -13.68 19.13 -5.93
CA PRO A 90 -14.55 18.07 -6.42
C PRO A 90 -15.76 17.85 -5.52
N LYS A 91 -16.91 17.57 -6.11
CA LYS A 91 -18.17 17.33 -5.35
C LYS A 91 -18.09 16.08 -4.48
N ARG A 92 -17.35 15.09 -4.93
CA ARG A 92 -17.07 13.86 -4.18
C ARG A 92 -15.69 13.35 -4.53
N THR A 93 -14.86 13.10 -3.52
CA THR A 93 -13.55 12.50 -3.68
C THR A 93 -13.51 11.14 -3.00
N THR A 94 -12.87 10.16 -3.65
CA THR A 94 -12.48 8.91 -3.01
C THR A 94 -10.97 8.74 -3.10
N LEU A 95 -10.40 8.18 -2.04
CA LEU A 95 -9.00 7.80 -1.95
C LEU A 95 -8.92 6.36 -1.48
N ILE A 96 -8.31 5.51 -2.29
CA ILE A 96 -8.16 4.08 -2.01
C ILE A 96 -6.68 3.75 -2.08
N VAL A 97 -6.18 3.04 -1.07
CA VAL A 97 -4.78 2.61 -1.02
C VAL A 97 -4.64 1.15 -1.39
N PHE A 98 -3.68 0.85 -2.25
CA PHE A 98 -3.16 -0.49 -2.58
C PHE A 98 -1.77 -0.65 -1.98
N ASP A 99 -1.37 -1.88 -1.68
CA ASP A 99 -0.04 -2.19 -1.12
C ASP A 99 1.11 -1.82 -2.08
N SER A 100 0.82 -1.73 -3.38
CA SER A 100 1.80 -1.30 -4.40
C SER A 100 1.10 -0.87 -5.69
N LEU A 101 1.86 -0.20 -6.56
CA LEU A 101 1.42 0.15 -7.91
C LEU A 101 1.06 -1.10 -8.74
N ASP A 102 1.82 -2.20 -8.58
CA ASP A 102 1.53 -3.47 -9.27
C ASP A 102 0.18 -4.05 -8.85
N LYS A 103 -0.18 -3.94 -7.57
CA LYS A 103 -1.50 -4.37 -7.07
C LYS A 103 -2.62 -3.52 -7.67
N ALA A 104 -2.44 -2.22 -7.78
CA ALA A 104 -3.42 -1.34 -8.42
C ALA A 104 -3.58 -1.66 -9.92
N LYS A 105 -2.50 -1.94 -10.63
CA LYS A 105 -2.53 -2.39 -12.03
C LYS A 105 -3.26 -3.72 -12.16
N ALA A 106 -2.92 -4.70 -11.32
CA ALA A 106 -3.56 -6.01 -11.32
C ALA A 106 -5.07 -5.92 -11.08
N TRP A 107 -5.52 -5.08 -10.13
CA TRP A 107 -6.93 -4.79 -9.94
C TRP A 107 -7.56 -4.19 -11.20
N ASN A 108 -6.93 -3.19 -11.79
CA ASN A 108 -7.44 -2.49 -12.96
C ASN A 108 -7.61 -3.40 -14.17
N GLU A 109 -6.77 -4.40 -14.33
CA GLU A 109 -6.76 -5.36 -15.45
C GLU A 109 -7.54 -6.64 -15.15
N SER A 110 -8.07 -6.79 -13.95
CA SER A 110 -8.73 -8.02 -13.50
C SER A 110 -10.11 -8.24 -14.12
N GLU A 111 -10.53 -9.50 -14.15
CA GLU A 111 -11.90 -9.88 -14.51
C GLU A 111 -12.94 -9.35 -13.52
N ALA A 112 -12.54 -9.13 -12.26
CA ALA A 112 -13.43 -8.68 -11.20
C ALA A 112 -14.07 -7.31 -11.49
N VAL A 113 -13.40 -6.43 -12.21
CA VAL A 113 -13.90 -5.08 -12.52
C VAL A 113 -14.81 -5.03 -13.77
N LYS A 114 -14.82 -6.08 -14.57
CA LYS A 114 -15.58 -6.12 -15.84
C LYS A 114 -17.08 -5.90 -15.66
N PRO A 115 -17.77 -6.53 -14.67
CA PRO A 115 -19.20 -6.31 -14.48
C PRO A 115 -19.56 -4.85 -14.23
N ALA A 116 -18.73 -4.10 -13.48
CA ALA A 116 -18.95 -2.68 -13.24
C ALA A 116 -18.68 -1.84 -14.50
N ARG A 117 -17.63 -2.20 -15.26
CA ARG A 117 -17.22 -1.48 -16.48
C ARG A 117 -18.18 -1.70 -17.66
N SER A 118 -18.85 -2.83 -17.69
CA SER A 118 -19.81 -3.18 -18.75
C SER A 118 -21.16 -2.49 -18.60
N LEU A 119 -21.40 -1.76 -17.51
CA LEU A 119 -22.65 -1.00 -17.35
C LEU A 119 -22.70 0.13 -18.39
N PRO A 120 -23.82 0.29 -19.09
CA PRO A 120 -24.00 1.35 -20.10
C PRO A 120 -23.98 2.75 -19.50
N ASP A 121 -24.40 2.88 -18.26
CA ASP A 121 -24.36 4.12 -17.48
C ASP A 121 -23.84 3.83 -16.08
N ARG A 122 -22.87 4.62 -15.64
CA ARG A 122 -22.31 4.57 -14.27
C ARG A 122 -23.00 5.55 -13.32
N GLY A 123 -23.93 6.34 -13.84
CA GLY A 123 -24.61 7.39 -13.09
C GLY A 123 -23.71 8.52 -12.58
N ALA A 124 -22.51 8.64 -13.12
CA ALA A 124 -21.55 9.65 -12.68
C ALA A 124 -20.50 9.96 -13.76
N LYS A 125 -20.01 11.20 -13.73
CA LYS A 125 -18.74 11.56 -14.36
C LYS A 125 -17.63 11.27 -13.37
N ILE A 126 -16.74 10.34 -13.74
CA ILE A 126 -15.66 9.87 -12.88
C ILE A 126 -14.33 10.13 -13.58
N ARG A 127 -13.44 10.85 -12.90
CA ARG A 127 -12.04 11.01 -13.29
C ARG A 127 -11.17 10.34 -12.23
N SER A 128 -10.38 9.35 -12.65
CA SER A 128 -9.57 8.55 -11.74
C SER A 128 -8.15 8.38 -12.26
N TRP A 129 -7.20 8.35 -11.33
CA TRP A 129 -5.79 8.05 -11.60
C TRP A 129 -5.16 7.36 -10.41
N VAL A 130 -4.05 6.67 -10.66
CA VAL A 130 -3.26 6.04 -9.61
C VAL A 130 -1.92 6.76 -9.53
N VAL A 131 -1.47 7.06 -8.33
CA VAL A 131 -0.16 7.62 -8.05
C VAL A 131 0.55 6.77 -7.01
N GLU A 132 1.84 6.52 -7.24
CA GLU A 132 2.68 5.85 -6.26
C GLU A 132 2.98 6.78 -5.09
N GLY A 133 2.95 6.24 -3.87
CA GLY A 133 3.25 7.00 -2.66
C GLY A 133 4.72 7.32 -2.52
N ALA A 134 5.05 8.25 -1.63
CA ALA A 134 6.42 8.57 -1.27
C ALA A 134 7.10 7.38 -0.55
N GLN A 135 8.40 7.25 -0.77
CA GLN A 135 9.29 6.33 -0.04
C GLN A 135 9.76 6.96 1.27
#